data_27257f301f9ea4c67ab411d9abe3f24a
#
_entry.id   27257f301f9ea4c67ab411d9abe3f24a
#
_cell.length_a   1.000
_cell.length_b   1.000
_cell.length_c   1.000
_cell.angle_alpha   90.00
_cell.angle_beta   90.00
_cell.angle_gamma   90.00
#
_symmetry.space_group_name_H-M   'P 1'
#
loop_
_entity.id
_entity.type
_entity.pdbx_description
1 polymer ?
#
loop_
_entity_poly.entity_id
_entity_poly.type
_entity_poly.pdbx_seq_one_letter_code
_entity_poly.pdbx_strand_id
1 'polypeptide(L)'
;MRILALETSAKAVSAAVTENGKVLCSGYQDTGLTHSRTLMPIVEAMLKNTGLTVQDCDAIAVAAGPGSFTGIRIGVSAAKGLAFAAEKPCAAVSTLEAMARNVAHMDALVVCAMDARRNQIYNALFTAEGGRLTRRTPDRAIGLAELAEELRGEPLPLVIVGDGAVLCEKALTEAGLPCRLAPPHLVMQSAVSVALCGEDLARTGKLVSAQELLPVYLRPPQAQRLRDRLQT
;
A
#
# COMPACT_ATOMS: atom_id res chain seq x y z
N MET A 1 21.53 -0.64 0.50
CA MET A 1 20.50 -1.23 -0.39
C MET A 1 19.66 -0.11 -0.97
N ARG A 2 19.54 -0.07 -2.29
CA ARG A 2 18.78 0.94 -3.03
C ARG A 2 17.52 0.32 -3.63
N ILE A 3 16.37 0.89 -3.34
CA ILE A 3 15.06 0.39 -3.77
C ILE A 3 14.36 1.44 -4.63
N LEU A 4 13.92 1.06 -5.83
CA LEU A 4 12.93 1.81 -6.60
C LEU A 4 11.55 1.25 -6.26
N ALA A 5 10.64 2.09 -5.79
CA ALA A 5 9.32 1.68 -5.35
C ALA A 5 8.19 2.36 -6.13
N LEU A 6 7.12 1.61 -6.36
CA LEU A 6 5.94 2.04 -7.11
C LEU A 6 4.66 1.83 -6.28
N GLU A 7 3.78 2.83 -6.26
CA GLU A 7 2.49 2.77 -5.59
C GLU A 7 1.39 3.29 -6.52
N THR A 8 0.41 2.41 -6.79
CA THR A 8 -0.71 2.69 -7.71
C THR A 8 -2.02 2.05 -7.24
N SER A 9 -2.06 1.59 -5.98
CA SER A 9 -3.16 0.76 -5.47
C SER A 9 -4.45 1.51 -5.17
N ALA A 10 -4.42 2.85 -5.10
CA ALA A 10 -5.57 3.70 -4.76
C ALA A 10 -5.74 4.87 -5.74
N LYS A 11 -6.21 6.03 -5.28
CA LYS A 11 -6.42 7.23 -6.12
C LYS A 11 -5.11 7.92 -6.49
N ALA A 12 -4.21 8.03 -5.54
CA ALA A 12 -2.90 8.63 -5.75
C ALA A 12 -1.97 7.66 -6.48
N VAL A 13 -1.00 8.21 -7.19
CA VAL A 13 0.14 7.50 -7.76
C VAL A 13 1.41 8.08 -7.18
N SER A 14 2.35 7.24 -6.82
CA SER A 14 3.67 7.67 -6.37
C SER A 14 4.77 6.71 -6.77
N ALA A 15 5.99 7.24 -6.83
CA ALA A 15 7.21 6.46 -6.95
C ALA A 15 8.27 7.04 -6.00
N ALA A 16 9.22 6.23 -5.57
CA ALA A 16 10.31 6.66 -4.70
C ALA A 16 11.57 5.87 -4.99
N VAL A 17 12.72 6.52 -4.81
CA VAL A 17 14.03 5.87 -4.72
C VAL A 17 14.56 6.09 -3.31
N THR A 18 14.87 5.00 -2.63
CA THR A 18 15.48 5.03 -1.30
C THR A 18 16.83 4.34 -1.29
N GLU A 19 17.68 4.72 -0.35
CA GLU A 19 18.95 4.04 -0.09
C GLU A 19 19.15 3.85 1.41
N ASN A 20 19.19 2.61 1.87
CA ASN A 20 19.32 2.25 3.30
C ASN A 20 18.30 3.00 4.18
N GLY A 21 17.05 3.03 3.77
CA GLY A 21 15.95 3.73 4.45
C GLY A 21 15.90 5.24 4.22
N LYS A 22 16.94 5.86 3.64
CA LYS A 22 16.94 7.29 3.30
C LYS A 22 16.25 7.52 1.97
N VAL A 23 15.32 8.46 1.90
CA VAL A 23 14.69 8.89 0.66
C VAL A 23 15.68 9.73 -0.16
N LEU A 24 16.02 9.28 -1.36
CA LEU A 24 16.84 10.03 -2.32
C LEU A 24 15.96 10.95 -3.18
N CYS A 25 14.84 10.41 -3.66
CA CYS A 25 13.84 11.16 -4.42
C CYS A 25 12.47 10.49 -4.29
N SER A 26 11.40 11.28 -4.33
CA SER A 26 10.04 10.76 -4.41
C SER A 26 9.16 11.70 -5.22
N GLY A 27 8.19 11.12 -5.93
CA GLY A 27 7.16 11.84 -6.65
C GLY A 27 5.78 11.32 -6.26
N TYR A 28 4.83 12.23 -6.01
CA TYR A 28 3.46 11.93 -5.61
C TYR A 28 2.48 12.79 -6.40
N GLN A 29 1.42 12.19 -6.91
CA GLN A 29 0.34 12.89 -7.61
C GLN A 29 -1.03 12.33 -7.21
N ASP A 30 -1.96 13.21 -6.88
CA ASP A 30 -3.39 12.92 -6.67
C ASP A 30 -4.21 13.95 -7.47
N THR A 31 -4.12 13.87 -8.80
CA THR A 31 -4.67 14.84 -9.74
C THR A 31 -5.86 14.31 -10.55
N GLY A 32 -6.28 13.06 -10.26
CA GLY A 32 -7.37 12.40 -10.99
C GLY A 32 -6.97 11.88 -12.38
N LEU A 33 -5.71 12.03 -12.79
CA LEU A 33 -5.19 11.43 -14.03
C LEU A 33 -4.99 9.92 -13.86
N THR A 34 -5.04 9.19 -14.96
CA THR A 34 -4.84 7.74 -14.96
C THR A 34 -3.40 7.39 -14.63
N HIS A 35 -3.19 6.38 -13.77
CA HIS A 35 -1.86 5.93 -13.34
C HIS A 35 -0.95 5.52 -14.51
N SER A 36 -1.52 4.97 -15.58
CA SER A 36 -0.77 4.61 -16.80
C SER A 36 -0.13 5.82 -17.51
N ARG A 37 -0.68 7.03 -17.31
CA ARG A 37 -0.12 8.25 -17.89
C ARG A 37 0.91 8.91 -16.99
N THR A 38 0.81 8.69 -15.68
CA THR A 38 1.55 9.49 -14.68
C THR A 38 2.72 8.73 -14.05
N LEU A 39 2.62 7.41 -13.88
CA LEU A 39 3.62 6.63 -13.17
C LEU A 39 5.01 6.68 -13.83
N MET A 40 5.11 6.34 -15.10
CA MET A 40 6.42 6.28 -15.78
C MET A 40 7.09 7.64 -15.92
N PRO A 41 6.38 8.75 -16.26
CA PRO A 41 6.96 10.09 -16.19
C PRO A 41 7.51 10.48 -14.82
N ILE A 42 6.87 10.09 -13.71
CA ILE A 42 7.41 10.31 -12.37
C ILE A 42 8.71 9.54 -12.18
N VAL A 43 8.73 8.25 -12.53
CA VAL A 43 9.93 7.40 -12.41
C VAL A 43 11.09 7.97 -13.24
N GLU A 44 10.84 8.34 -14.50
CA GLU A 44 11.84 8.92 -15.39
C GLU A 44 12.43 10.22 -14.83
N ALA A 45 11.57 11.13 -14.37
CA ALA A 45 12.01 12.41 -13.79
C ALA A 45 12.85 12.18 -12.51
N MET A 46 12.46 11.25 -11.64
CA MET A 46 13.19 10.93 -10.43
C MET A 46 14.58 10.35 -10.72
N LEU A 47 14.68 9.37 -11.62
CA LEU A 47 15.95 8.76 -12.01
C LEU A 47 16.86 9.79 -12.65
N LYS A 48 16.35 10.62 -13.55
CA LYS A 48 17.12 11.72 -14.16
C LYS A 48 17.64 12.71 -13.12
N ASN A 49 16.81 13.14 -12.17
CA ASN A 49 17.20 14.13 -11.16
C ASN A 49 18.20 13.59 -10.14
N THR A 50 18.24 12.27 -9.94
CA THR A 50 19.19 11.62 -9.04
C THR A 50 20.46 11.15 -9.76
N GLY A 51 20.51 11.22 -11.10
CA GLY A 51 21.61 10.67 -11.90
C GLY A 51 21.67 9.14 -11.85
N LEU A 52 20.57 8.47 -11.47
CA LEU A 52 20.48 7.04 -11.33
C LEU A 52 19.73 6.42 -12.52
N THR A 53 20.01 5.14 -12.74
CA THR A 53 19.26 4.26 -13.64
C THR A 53 18.58 3.14 -12.84
N VAL A 54 17.73 2.36 -13.47
CA VAL A 54 17.10 1.18 -12.83
C VAL A 54 18.16 0.13 -12.46
N GLN A 55 19.24 0.04 -13.23
CA GLN A 55 20.37 -0.86 -12.96
C GLN A 55 21.09 -0.56 -11.65
N ASP A 56 21.06 0.69 -11.19
CA ASP A 56 21.68 1.13 -9.94
C ASP A 56 20.85 0.75 -8.70
N CYS A 57 19.62 0.25 -8.89
CA CYS A 57 18.77 -0.25 -7.82
C CYS A 57 19.06 -1.73 -7.54
N ASP A 58 18.96 -2.14 -6.27
CA ASP A 58 19.14 -3.53 -5.86
C ASP A 58 17.85 -4.35 -6.03
N ALA A 59 16.69 -3.71 -5.93
CA ALA A 59 15.38 -4.33 -6.15
C ALA A 59 14.32 -3.30 -6.56
N ILE A 60 13.23 -3.80 -7.17
CA ILE A 60 12.04 -3.02 -7.49
C ILE A 60 10.91 -3.43 -6.54
N ALA A 61 10.44 -2.51 -5.71
CA ALA A 61 9.30 -2.74 -4.81
C ALA A 61 8.01 -2.22 -5.44
N VAL A 62 6.90 -2.89 -5.19
CA VAL A 62 5.59 -2.44 -5.65
C VAL A 62 4.51 -2.84 -4.66
N ALA A 63 3.53 -1.96 -4.44
CA ALA A 63 2.31 -2.31 -3.75
C ALA A 63 1.54 -3.33 -4.61
N ALA A 64 1.64 -4.61 -4.22
CA ALA A 64 1.06 -5.72 -4.96
C ALA A 64 -0.43 -5.93 -4.64
N GLY A 65 -0.95 -5.25 -3.65
CA GLY A 65 -2.34 -5.32 -3.19
C GLY A 65 -2.45 -5.49 -1.67
N PRO A 66 -3.68 -5.42 -1.17
CA PRO A 66 -4.95 -5.18 -1.87
C PRO A 66 -5.13 -3.75 -2.38
N GLY A 67 -6.15 -3.52 -3.23
CA GLY A 67 -6.49 -2.18 -3.73
C GLY A 67 -7.29 -2.18 -5.04
N SER A 68 -7.20 -1.08 -5.78
CA SER A 68 -7.81 -0.91 -7.10
C SER A 68 -7.30 -1.96 -8.08
N PHE A 69 -8.20 -2.76 -8.63
CA PHE A 69 -7.86 -3.82 -9.59
C PHE A 69 -7.04 -3.32 -10.79
N THR A 70 -7.42 -2.19 -11.37
CA THR A 70 -6.69 -1.57 -12.47
C THR A 70 -5.38 -0.96 -12.00
N GLY A 71 -5.40 -0.24 -10.89
CA GLY A 71 -4.22 0.41 -10.34
C GLY A 71 -3.11 -0.59 -10.01
N ILE A 72 -3.42 -1.65 -9.25
CA ILE A 72 -2.44 -2.69 -8.90
C ILE A 72 -1.83 -3.32 -10.16
N ARG A 73 -2.62 -3.60 -11.20
CA ARG A 73 -2.10 -4.17 -12.44
C ARG A 73 -1.13 -3.23 -13.16
N ILE A 74 -1.41 -1.93 -13.17
CA ILE A 74 -0.52 -0.93 -13.75
C ILE A 74 0.84 -0.96 -13.02
N GLY A 75 0.83 -0.87 -11.69
CA GLY A 75 2.05 -0.88 -10.89
C GLY A 75 2.84 -2.18 -11.02
N VAL A 76 2.18 -3.32 -10.87
CA VAL A 76 2.82 -4.64 -11.00
C VAL A 76 3.39 -4.84 -12.40
N SER A 77 2.67 -4.46 -13.47
CA SER A 77 3.18 -4.59 -14.84
C SER A 77 4.39 -3.69 -15.09
N ALA A 78 4.37 -2.45 -14.59
CA ALA A 78 5.50 -1.54 -14.66
C ALA A 78 6.72 -2.08 -13.89
N ALA A 79 6.51 -2.55 -12.65
CA ALA A 79 7.57 -3.15 -11.85
C ALA A 79 8.19 -4.39 -12.53
N LYS A 80 7.35 -5.28 -13.10
CA LYS A 80 7.82 -6.45 -13.86
C LYS A 80 8.67 -6.04 -15.06
N GLY A 81 8.21 -5.05 -15.85
CA GLY A 81 8.93 -4.58 -17.01
C GLY A 81 10.30 -3.98 -16.66
N LEU A 82 10.34 -3.11 -15.64
CA LEU A 82 11.58 -2.50 -15.15
C LEU A 82 12.54 -3.55 -14.57
N ALA A 83 12.02 -4.45 -13.74
CA ALA A 83 12.82 -5.50 -13.10
C ALA A 83 13.37 -6.51 -14.13
N PHE A 84 12.56 -6.89 -15.11
CA PHE A 84 12.98 -7.79 -16.18
C PHE A 84 14.09 -7.16 -17.03
N ALA A 85 13.92 -5.90 -17.45
CA ALA A 85 14.91 -5.20 -18.28
C ALA A 85 16.23 -4.93 -17.55
N ALA A 86 16.20 -4.78 -16.23
CA ALA A 86 17.38 -4.50 -15.40
C ALA A 86 17.93 -5.76 -14.68
N GLU A 87 17.34 -6.93 -14.90
CA GLU A 87 17.69 -8.20 -14.23
C GLU A 87 17.66 -8.08 -12.69
N LYS A 88 16.67 -7.36 -12.15
CA LYS A 88 16.52 -7.11 -10.70
C LYS A 88 15.39 -7.94 -10.10
N PRO A 89 15.54 -8.35 -8.84
CA PRO A 89 14.43 -8.97 -8.10
C PRO A 89 13.36 -7.94 -7.74
N CYS A 90 12.18 -8.44 -7.39
CA CYS A 90 11.02 -7.66 -7.00
C CYS A 90 10.63 -7.91 -5.54
N ALA A 91 10.13 -6.86 -4.87
CA ALA A 91 9.46 -6.96 -3.59
C ALA A 91 7.95 -6.73 -3.79
N ALA A 92 7.15 -7.79 -3.55
CA ALA A 92 5.67 -7.71 -3.55
C ALA A 92 5.19 -7.24 -2.18
N VAL A 93 4.91 -5.96 -2.04
CA VAL A 93 4.56 -5.34 -0.75
C VAL A 93 3.05 -5.33 -0.54
N SER A 94 2.60 -5.67 0.69
CA SER A 94 1.21 -5.44 1.10
C SER A 94 0.94 -3.93 1.15
N THR A 95 -0.09 -3.48 0.43
CA THR A 95 -0.52 -2.08 0.46
C THR A 95 -0.87 -1.63 1.88
N LEU A 96 -1.53 -2.50 2.65
CA LEU A 96 -1.96 -2.21 4.02
C LEU A 96 -0.76 -2.07 4.97
N GLU A 97 0.27 -2.90 4.79
CA GLU A 97 1.50 -2.78 5.56
C GLU A 97 2.27 -1.49 5.23
N ALA A 98 2.37 -1.14 3.95
CA ALA A 98 2.97 0.12 3.53
C ALA A 98 2.21 1.33 4.12
N MET A 99 0.87 1.31 4.16
CA MET A 99 0.09 2.38 4.80
C MET A 99 0.36 2.48 6.30
N ALA A 100 0.40 1.34 7.01
CA ALA A 100 0.70 1.34 8.44
C ALA A 100 2.09 1.95 8.73
N ARG A 101 3.05 1.75 7.82
CA ARG A 101 4.41 2.29 7.94
C ARG A 101 4.43 3.82 7.98
N ASN A 102 3.48 4.50 7.34
CA ASN A 102 3.39 5.97 7.37
C ASN A 102 3.29 6.52 8.80
N VAL A 103 2.68 5.78 9.71
CA VAL A 103 2.36 6.19 11.09
C VAL A 103 3.01 5.29 12.15
N ALA A 104 4.06 4.56 11.80
CA ALA A 104 4.77 3.67 12.72
C ALA A 104 5.36 4.38 13.95
N HIS A 105 5.53 5.71 13.89
CA HIS A 105 6.01 6.55 15.00
C HIS A 105 4.90 6.98 15.98
N MET A 106 3.64 6.64 15.71
CA MET A 106 2.50 6.97 16.55
C MET A 106 2.16 5.75 17.41
N ASP A 107 2.50 5.76 18.69
CA ASP A 107 2.14 4.66 19.60
C ASP A 107 0.62 4.47 19.64
N ALA A 108 0.12 3.47 18.89
CA ALA A 108 -1.29 3.28 18.58
C ALA A 108 -1.58 1.90 17.97
N LEU A 109 -2.87 1.51 17.95
CA LEU A 109 -3.36 0.52 17.01
C LEU A 109 -3.66 1.22 15.66
N VAL A 110 -2.91 0.87 14.63
CA VAL A 110 -3.11 1.37 13.28
C VAL A 110 -4.17 0.55 12.58
N VAL A 111 -5.27 1.20 12.23
CA VAL A 111 -6.38 0.62 11.49
C VAL A 111 -6.23 1.00 10.01
N CYS A 112 -5.68 0.09 9.21
CA CYS A 112 -5.59 0.29 7.77
C CYS A 112 -6.96 0.10 7.14
N ALA A 113 -7.43 1.06 6.35
CA ALA A 113 -8.73 1.06 5.71
C ALA A 113 -8.65 1.54 4.26
N MET A 114 -8.84 0.64 3.29
CA MET A 114 -9.04 0.98 1.89
C MET A 114 -10.49 0.70 1.49
N ASP A 115 -11.12 1.59 0.74
CA ASP A 115 -12.51 1.43 0.29
C ASP A 115 -12.65 0.21 -0.65
N ALA A 116 -13.26 -0.86 -0.14
CA ALA A 116 -13.57 -2.07 -0.91
C ALA A 116 -15.00 -2.04 -1.50
N ARG A 117 -15.70 -0.89 -1.40
CA ARG A 117 -17.09 -0.66 -1.79
C ARG A 117 -18.10 -1.44 -0.93
N ARG A 118 -19.37 -1.04 -0.97
CA ARG A 118 -20.50 -1.73 -0.31
C ARG A 118 -20.34 -1.84 1.20
N ASN A 119 -19.97 -0.76 1.88
CA ASN A 119 -19.74 -0.69 3.32
C ASN A 119 -18.70 -1.72 3.84
N GLN A 120 -17.75 -2.08 3.00
CA GLN A 120 -16.63 -2.92 3.35
C GLN A 120 -15.32 -2.23 3.04
N ILE A 121 -14.29 -2.60 3.78
CA ILE A 121 -12.93 -2.11 3.57
C ILE A 121 -11.96 -3.29 3.40
N TYR A 122 -10.87 -3.07 2.66
CA TYR A 122 -9.68 -3.87 2.84
C TYR A 122 -8.98 -3.36 4.09
N ASN A 123 -8.70 -4.27 5.00
CA ASN A 123 -8.22 -3.96 6.34
C ASN A 123 -7.07 -4.88 6.75
N ALA A 124 -6.17 -4.34 7.52
CA ALA A 124 -5.26 -5.03 8.41
C ALA A 124 -5.01 -4.14 9.63
N LEU A 125 -4.75 -4.76 10.77
CA LEU A 125 -4.44 -4.10 12.03
C LEU A 125 -2.96 -4.28 12.35
N PHE A 126 -2.34 -3.20 12.84
CA PHE A 126 -0.95 -3.21 13.28
C PHE A 126 -0.82 -2.46 14.61
N THR A 127 -0.03 -3.01 15.52
CA THR A 127 0.46 -2.23 16.66
C THR A 127 1.68 -1.44 16.22
N ALA A 128 1.65 -0.13 16.41
CA ALA A 128 2.81 0.75 16.30
C ALA A 128 3.27 1.11 17.71
N GLU A 129 4.53 0.82 18.02
CA GLU A 129 5.13 1.10 19.33
C GLU A 129 6.63 1.34 19.16
N GLY A 130 7.12 2.48 19.67
CA GLY A 130 8.52 2.85 19.57
C GLY A 130 9.09 2.86 18.15
N GLY A 131 8.29 3.22 17.15
CA GLY A 131 8.66 3.23 15.73
C GLY A 131 8.65 1.86 15.05
N ARG A 132 8.25 0.81 15.74
CA ARG A 132 8.13 -0.56 15.20
C ARG A 132 6.68 -0.89 14.91
N LEU A 133 6.46 -1.66 13.84
CA LEU A 133 5.15 -2.20 13.49
C LEU A 133 5.11 -3.70 13.78
N THR A 134 4.05 -4.12 14.45
CA THR A 134 3.72 -5.54 14.64
C THR A 134 2.36 -5.80 14.02
N ARG A 135 2.31 -6.66 13.01
CA ARG A 135 1.05 -7.05 12.35
C ARG A 135 0.19 -7.86 13.32
N ARG A 136 -1.09 -7.47 13.49
CA ARG A 136 -2.07 -8.18 14.31
C ARG A 136 -3.01 -9.07 13.50
N THR A 137 -3.39 -8.62 12.28
CA THR A 137 -4.30 -9.39 11.41
C THR A 137 -3.71 -9.53 10.01
N PRO A 138 -4.05 -10.61 9.28
CA PRO A 138 -3.74 -10.69 7.86
C PRO A 138 -4.50 -9.63 7.07
N ASP A 139 -4.09 -9.39 5.82
CA ASP A 139 -4.84 -8.57 4.88
C ASP A 139 -6.19 -9.24 4.59
N ARG A 140 -7.29 -8.51 4.78
CA ARG A 140 -8.66 -9.05 4.69
C ARG A 140 -9.64 -8.04 4.11
N ALA A 141 -10.80 -8.52 3.68
CA ALA A 141 -11.97 -7.68 3.42
C ALA A 141 -12.96 -7.88 4.57
N ILE A 142 -13.37 -6.80 5.24
CA ILE A 142 -14.22 -6.83 6.43
C ILE A 142 -15.33 -5.79 6.33
N GLY A 143 -16.49 -6.06 6.94
CA GLY A 143 -17.56 -5.10 7.12
C GLY A 143 -17.20 -4.08 8.22
N LEU A 144 -17.67 -2.84 8.07
CA LEU A 144 -17.37 -1.79 9.06
C LEU A 144 -17.98 -2.10 10.43
N ALA A 145 -19.18 -2.69 10.47
CA ALA A 145 -19.83 -3.08 11.73
C ALA A 145 -19.06 -4.21 12.43
N GLU A 146 -18.56 -5.19 11.67
CA GLU A 146 -17.74 -6.30 12.19
C GLU A 146 -16.41 -5.78 12.74
N LEU A 147 -15.76 -4.85 12.03
CA LEU A 147 -14.55 -4.20 12.53
C LEU A 147 -14.81 -3.42 13.82
N ALA A 148 -15.92 -2.71 13.91
CA ALA A 148 -16.26 -1.97 15.13
C ALA A 148 -16.44 -2.91 16.34
N GLU A 149 -17.08 -4.07 16.17
CA GLU A 149 -17.20 -5.07 17.24
C GLU A 149 -15.83 -5.64 17.64
N GLU A 150 -14.96 -5.95 16.67
CA GLU A 150 -13.61 -6.46 16.95
C GLU A 150 -12.76 -5.46 17.74
N LEU A 151 -12.95 -4.16 17.50
CA LEU A 151 -12.18 -3.10 18.17
C LEU A 151 -12.73 -2.70 19.54
N ARG A 152 -13.86 -3.28 20.01
CA ARG A 152 -14.39 -3.01 21.34
C ARG A 152 -13.39 -3.46 22.43
N GLY A 153 -13.12 -2.54 23.34
CA GLY A 153 -12.19 -2.78 24.44
C GLY A 153 -10.70 -2.74 24.06
N GLU A 154 -10.36 -2.34 22.84
CA GLU A 154 -8.95 -2.10 22.47
C GLU A 154 -8.36 -0.99 23.35
N PRO A 155 -7.27 -1.25 24.10
CA PRO A 155 -6.70 -0.27 25.04
C PRO A 155 -5.85 0.80 24.34
N LEU A 156 -5.36 0.53 23.12
CA LEU A 156 -4.51 1.48 22.39
C LEU A 156 -5.36 2.52 21.65
N PRO A 157 -4.86 3.76 21.52
CA PRO A 157 -5.49 4.76 20.67
C PRO A 157 -5.62 4.24 19.23
N LEU A 158 -6.80 4.44 18.61
CA LEU A 158 -7.04 4.03 17.22
C LEU A 158 -6.60 5.14 16.26
N VAL A 159 -5.66 4.84 15.35
CA VAL A 159 -5.22 5.72 14.26
C VAL A 159 -5.58 5.08 12.92
N ILE A 160 -6.37 5.77 12.10
CA ILE A 160 -6.89 5.24 10.84
C ILE A 160 -6.10 5.82 9.67
N VAL A 161 -5.68 4.96 8.72
CA VAL A 161 -4.95 5.31 7.49
C VAL A 161 -5.62 4.69 6.27
N GLY A 162 -5.46 5.31 5.12
CA GLY A 162 -5.90 4.83 3.81
C GLY A 162 -7.04 5.66 3.19
N ASP A 163 -7.36 5.39 1.95
CA ASP A 163 -8.39 6.09 1.18
C ASP A 163 -9.82 5.77 1.65
N GLY A 164 -10.02 4.73 2.45
CA GLY A 164 -11.24 4.41 3.17
C GLY A 164 -11.30 4.96 4.61
N ALA A 165 -10.30 5.74 5.04
CA ALA A 165 -10.16 6.16 6.43
C ALA A 165 -11.35 7.00 6.92
N VAL A 166 -11.84 7.95 6.13
CA VAL A 166 -13.01 8.78 6.50
C VAL A 166 -14.27 7.94 6.67
N LEU A 167 -14.49 6.96 5.80
CA LEU A 167 -15.61 6.03 5.90
C LEU A 167 -15.51 5.17 7.17
N CYS A 168 -14.31 4.71 7.47
CA CYS A 168 -14.02 3.91 8.67
C CYS A 168 -14.19 4.73 9.94
N GLU A 169 -13.62 5.94 10.01
CA GLU A 169 -13.76 6.85 11.16
C GLU A 169 -15.23 7.12 11.49
N LYS A 170 -16.05 7.43 10.48
CA LYS A 170 -17.47 7.66 10.68
C LYS A 170 -18.15 6.45 11.33
N ALA A 171 -17.93 5.25 10.81
CA ALA A 171 -18.53 4.03 11.33
C ALA A 171 -18.08 3.70 12.76
N LEU A 172 -16.78 3.87 13.08
CA LEU A 172 -16.25 3.64 14.41
C LEU A 172 -16.78 4.66 15.42
N THR A 173 -16.89 5.94 15.02
CA THR A 173 -17.46 7.00 15.87
C THR A 173 -18.93 6.76 16.14
N GLU A 174 -19.73 6.36 15.15
CA GLU A 174 -21.13 5.98 15.31
C GLU A 174 -21.29 4.75 16.24
N ALA A 175 -20.31 3.87 16.27
CA ALA A 175 -20.27 2.73 17.21
C ALA A 175 -19.74 3.10 18.61
N GLY A 176 -19.44 4.37 18.88
CA GLY A 176 -18.94 4.86 20.17
C GLY A 176 -17.47 4.59 20.43
N LEU A 177 -16.68 4.29 19.40
CA LEU A 177 -15.25 4.03 19.52
C LEU A 177 -14.44 5.30 19.20
N PRO A 178 -13.68 5.85 20.17
CA PRO A 178 -12.83 7.00 19.93
C PRO A 178 -11.70 6.62 18.99
N CYS A 179 -11.60 7.34 17.89
CA CYS A 179 -10.56 7.13 16.88
C CYS A 179 -10.16 8.46 16.25
N ARG A 180 -9.03 8.48 15.54
CA ARG A 180 -8.58 9.66 14.80
C ARG A 180 -7.99 9.25 13.44
N LEU A 181 -8.12 10.13 12.48
CA LEU A 181 -7.39 10.00 11.22
C LEU A 181 -5.90 10.30 11.42
N ALA A 182 -5.06 9.63 10.64
CA ALA A 182 -3.69 10.07 10.48
C ALA A 182 -3.63 11.49 9.88
N PRO A 183 -2.53 12.25 10.11
CA PRO A 183 -2.35 13.55 9.47
C PRO A 183 -2.55 13.47 7.95
N PRO A 184 -3.13 14.51 7.30
CA PRO A 184 -3.51 14.47 5.88
C PRO A 184 -2.39 14.04 4.92
N HIS A 185 -1.13 14.36 5.23
CA HIS A 185 0.04 13.99 4.42
C HIS A 185 0.53 12.55 4.65
N LEU A 186 -0.01 11.85 5.66
CA LEU A 186 0.35 10.47 6.04
C LEU A 186 -0.80 9.47 5.85
N VAL A 187 -2.01 9.96 5.59
CA VAL A 187 -3.20 9.10 5.52
C VAL A 187 -3.22 8.22 4.26
N MET A 188 -2.67 8.71 3.15
CA MET A 188 -2.71 8.03 1.86
C MET A 188 -1.51 7.09 1.64
N GLN A 189 -1.67 6.20 0.69
CA GLN A 189 -0.63 5.28 0.24
C GLN A 189 0.61 6.04 -0.29
N SER A 190 1.80 5.52 -0.01
CA SER A 190 3.07 6.18 -0.36
C SER A 190 4.11 5.17 -0.86
N ALA A 191 4.75 5.48 -1.99
CA ALA A 191 5.85 4.67 -2.50
C ALA A 191 7.09 4.70 -1.59
N VAL A 192 7.26 5.73 -0.77
CA VAL A 192 8.32 5.76 0.25
C VAL A 192 8.14 4.60 1.23
N SER A 193 6.93 4.41 1.74
CA SER A 193 6.63 3.31 2.65
C SER A 193 6.68 1.94 1.97
N VAL A 194 6.31 1.87 0.68
CA VAL A 194 6.51 0.66 -0.14
C VAL A 194 7.99 0.33 -0.25
N ALA A 195 8.87 1.33 -0.44
CA ALA A 195 10.32 1.11 -0.50
C ALA A 195 10.88 0.55 0.82
N LEU A 196 10.45 1.12 1.95
CA LEU A 196 10.88 0.66 3.28
C LEU A 196 10.42 -0.77 3.56
N CYS A 197 9.19 -1.13 3.22
CA CYS A 197 8.71 -2.52 3.33
C CYS A 197 9.46 -3.44 2.36
N GLY A 198 9.78 -2.97 1.15
CA GLY A 198 10.58 -3.70 0.17
C GLY A 198 11.99 -4.00 0.68
N GLU A 199 12.61 -3.05 1.38
CA GLU A 199 13.91 -3.25 2.02
C GLU A 199 13.85 -4.34 3.13
N ASP A 200 12.78 -4.35 3.94
CA ASP A 200 12.57 -5.39 4.96
C ASP A 200 12.36 -6.77 4.33
N LEU A 201 11.60 -6.86 3.23
CA LEU A 201 11.44 -8.10 2.46
C LEU A 201 12.78 -8.59 1.89
N ALA A 202 13.59 -7.69 1.38
CA ALA A 202 14.93 -8.02 0.87
C ALA A 202 15.85 -8.55 1.98
N ARG A 203 15.89 -7.88 3.14
CA ARG A 203 16.68 -8.33 4.31
C ARG A 203 16.26 -9.70 4.81
N THR A 204 15.01 -10.08 4.63
CA THR A 204 14.46 -11.39 5.06
C THR A 204 14.45 -12.44 3.96
N GLY A 205 15.06 -12.16 2.79
CA GLY A 205 15.15 -13.09 1.67
C GLY A 205 13.82 -13.39 0.96
N LYS A 206 12.85 -12.47 1.04
CA LYS A 206 11.49 -12.63 0.49
C LYS A 206 11.29 -11.89 -0.84
N LEU A 207 12.37 -11.64 -1.58
CA LEU A 207 12.27 -11.13 -2.93
C LEU A 207 11.86 -12.25 -3.90
N VAL A 208 11.17 -11.87 -4.95
CA VAL A 208 10.74 -12.77 -6.02
C VAL A 208 11.32 -12.32 -7.36
N SER A 209 11.35 -13.19 -8.36
CA SER A 209 11.71 -12.80 -9.72
C SER A 209 10.62 -11.93 -10.36
N ALA A 210 10.97 -11.21 -11.42
CA ALA A 210 9.98 -10.46 -12.20
C ALA A 210 8.86 -11.36 -12.74
N GLN A 211 9.13 -12.63 -13.02
CA GLN A 211 8.14 -13.58 -13.50
C GLN A 211 7.15 -13.99 -12.41
N GLU A 212 7.62 -14.21 -11.18
CA GLU A 212 6.84 -14.63 -10.01
C GLU A 212 6.06 -13.49 -9.36
N LEU A 213 6.40 -12.23 -9.64
CA LEU A 213 5.66 -11.08 -9.11
C LEU A 213 4.22 -11.12 -9.60
N LEU A 214 3.27 -11.26 -8.69
CA LEU A 214 1.83 -11.32 -8.98
C LEU A 214 1.05 -10.33 -8.13
N PRO A 215 -0.06 -9.79 -8.66
CA PRO A 215 -0.98 -8.98 -7.86
C PRO A 215 -1.72 -9.85 -6.84
N VAL A 216 -1.98 -9.28 -5.65
CA VAL A 216 -2.74 -9.91 -4.58
C VAL A 216 -4.17 -9.37 -4.59
N TYR A 217 -5.13 -10.25 -4.84
CA TYR A 217 -6.56 -9.92 -4.86
C TYR A 217 -7.29 -10.59 -3.69
N LEU A 218 -7.84 -9.80 -2.78
CA LEU A 218 -8.69 -10.30 -1.70
C LEU A 218 -10.14 -10.55 -2.17
N ARG A 219 -10.48 -10.06 -3.35
CA ARG A 219 -11.79 -10.26 -3.98
C ARG A 219 -11.64 -10.50 -5.48
N PRO A 220 -12.48 -11.34 -6.07
CA PRO A 220 -12.49 -11.50 -7.52
C PRO A 220 -12.90 -10.20 -8.21
N PRO A 221 -12.48 -9.98 -9.47
CA PRO A 221 -12.87 -8.84 -10.29
C PRO A 221 -14.39 -8.65 -10.35
N GLN A 222 -14.84 -7.40 -10.47
CA GLN A 222 -16.27 -7.09 -10.54
C GLN A 222 -17.00 -7.83 -11.67
N ALA A 223 -16.35 -8.00 -12.81
CA ALA A 223 -16.91 -8.73 -13.94
C ALA A 223 -17.16 -10.23 -13.64
N GLN A 224 -16.27 -10.86 -12.89
CA GLN A 224 -16.44 -12.26 -12.47
C GLN A 224 -17.58 -12.39 -11.46
N ARG A 225 -17.68 -11.50 -10.50
CA ARG A 225 -18.78 -11.46 -9.52
C ARG A 225 -20.16 -11.21 -10.15
N LEU A 226 -20.22 -10.49 -11.28
CA LEU A 226 -21.47 -10.30 -12.04
C LEU A 226 -21.84 -11.56 -12.79
N ARG A 227 -20.88 -12.28 -13.37
CA ARG A 227 -21.14 -13.60 -14.01
C ARG A 227 -21.66 -14.62 -13.01
N ASP A 228 -21.02 -14.73 -11.86
CA ASP A 228 -21.40 -15.70 -10.82
C ASP A 228 -22.84 -15.45 -10.32
N ARG A 229 -23.27 -14.18 -10.27
CA ARG A 229 -24.65 -13.80 -9.92
C ARG A 229 -25.70 -14.06 -10.99
N LEU A 230 -25.30 -14.12 -12.25
CA LEU A 230 -26.21 -14.41 -13.37
C LEU A 230 -26.36 -15.92 -13.60
N GLN A 231 -25.55 -16.74 -12.92
CA GLN A 231 -25.56 -18.19 -12.98
C GLN A 231 -26.22 -18.85 -11.76
N THR A 232 -26.60 -18.03 -10.75
CA THR A 232 -27.43 -18.41 -9.60
C THR A 232 -28.82 -17.82 -9.70
#